data_b73ea93c2d354a6e39ac7d52a2d6fa56
#
_entry.id   b73ea93c2d354a6e39ac7d52a2d6fa56
#
_cell.length_a   1.000
_cell.length_b   1.000
_cell.length_c   1.000
_cell.angle_alpha   90.00
_cell.angle_beta   90.00
_cell.angle_gamma   90.00
#
_symmetry.space_group_name_H-M   'P 1'
#
loop_
_entity.id
_entity.type
_entity.pdbx_description
1 polymer ?
#
loop_
_entity_poly.entity_id
_entity_poly.type
_entity_poly.pdbx_seq_one_letter_code
_entity_poly.pdbx_strand_id
1 'polypeptide(L)'
;MQKHSNLENKILKLLNTEVMEERAKIPKKIMFELTNLCDLKCQFCSTHISKRKKGFMEFDFFKRVIDEAMNLGIEECALFTTGESFLHPEVMKFIDYSSQFDLYTYISTGGRCLSEELMDQILSSGLKSIKFSIDAGNEETYKIIKGCDVSLDNLHHTIKYLYKSRNEMKSDLNI
;
A
#
# COMPACT_ATOMS: atom_id res chain seq x y z
N MET A 1 -34.34 -19.92 -8.72
CA MET A 1 -33.38 -19.48 -7.69
C MET A 1 -32.17 -18.92 -8.40
N GLN A 2 -32.01 -17.58 -8.43
CA GLN A 2 -30.84 -16.92 -8.99
C GLN A 2 -29.63 -17.25 -8.11
N LYS A 3 -28.56 -17.79 -8.71
CA LYS A 3 -27.26 -17.92 -8.03
C LYS A 3 -26.63 -16.52 -7.98
N HIS A 4 -26.63 -15.92 -6.82
CA HIS A 4 -25.89 -14.68 -6.59
C HIS A 4 -24.40 -14.86 -6.93
N SER A 5 -23.78 -13.83 -7.50
CA SER A 5 -22.36 -13.85 -7.78
C SER A 5 -21.53 -13.96 -6.48
N ASN A 6 -20.28 -14.39 -6.58
CA ASN A 6 -19.39 -14.50 -5.41
C ASN A 6 -19.22 -13.15 -4.68
N LEU A 7 -19.34 -12.04 -5.42
CA LEU A 7 -19.28 -10.68 -4.87
C LEU A 7 -20.59 -10.34 -4.10
N GLU A 8 -21.76 -10.66 -4.67
CA GLU A 8 -23.05 -10.44 -4.01
C GLU A 8 -23.13 -11.22 -2.70
N ASN A 9 -22.66 -12.47 -2.68
CA ASN A 9 -22.63 -13.28 -1.46
C ASN A 9 -21.68 -12.69 -0.40
N LYS A 10 -20.54 -12.11 -0.81
CA LYS A 10 -19.64 -11.38 0.11
C LYS A 10 -20.30 -10.12 0.65
N ILE A 11 -20.96 -9.34 -0.21
CA ILE A 11 -21.68 -8.13 0.19
C ILE A 11 -22.83 -8.47 1.14
N LEU A 12 -23.64 -9.48 0.82
CA LEU A 12 -24.74 -9.94 1.68
C LEU A 12 -24.24 -10.45 3.04
N LYS A 13 -23.09 -11.13 3.06
CA LYS A 13 -22.46 -11.57 4.30
C LYS A 13 -21.99 -10.39 5.15
N LEU A 14 -21.40 -9.37 4.55
CA LEU A 14 -21.00 -8.13 5.22
C LEU A 14 -22.21 -7.37 5.75
N LEU A 15 -23.27 -7.23 4.92
CA LEU A 15 -24.49 -6.53 5.32
C LEU A 15 -25.26 -7.27 6.44
N ASN A 16 -25.22 -8.59 6.49
CA ASN A 16 -25.96 -9.36 7.49
C ASN A 16 -25.21 -9.57 8.82
N THR A 17 -23.89 -9.37 8.85
CA THR A 17 -23.10 -9.70 10.05
C THR A 17 -22.46 -8.52 10.76
N GLU A 18 -22.21 -7.39 10.08
CA GLU A 18 -21.40 -6.31 10.67
C GLU A 18 -22.02 -4.91 10.61
N VAL A 19 -23.03 -4.69 9.76
CA VAL A 19 -23.63 -3.35 9.58
C VAL A 19 -24.62 -2.99 10.70
N MET A 20 -25.05 -3.95 11.50
CA MET A 20 -26.01 -3.76 12.59
C MET A 20 -25.35 -3.58 13.98
N GLU A 21 -24.04 -3.76 14.10
CA GLU A 21 -23.34 -3.41 15.34
C GLU A 21 -22.82 -1.95 15.22
N GLU A 22 -23.19 -1.11 16.17
CA GLU A 22 -22.79 0.31 16.23
C GLU A 22 -21.26 0.53 16.21
N ARG A 23 -20.48 -0.49 16.55
CA ARG A 23 -19.00 -0.54 16.40
C ARG A 23 -18.53 -1.97 16.22
N ALA A 24 -17.68 -2.23 15.24
CA ALA A 24 -16.90 -3.46 15.22
C ALA A 24 -16.08 -3.58 16.51
N LYS A 25 -16.18 -4.69 17.22
CA LYS A 25 -15.50 -4.90 18.51
C LYS A 25 -13.98 -4.86 18.34
N ILE A 26 -13.47 -5.35 17.21
CA ILE A 26 -12.06 -5.37 16.87
C ILE A 26 -11.94 -5.06 15.37
N PRO A 27 -11.14 -4.07 14.94
CA PRO A 27 -10.89 -3.81 13.53
C PRO A 27 -10.12 -4.98 12.91
N LYS A 28 -10.40 -5.31 11.65
CA LYS A 28 -9.68 -6.35 10.92
C LYS A 28 -8.41 -5.84 10.24
N LYS A 29 -8.28 -4.53 10.14
CA LYS A 29 -7.22 -3.87 9.39
C LYS A 29 -6.62 -2.72 10.19
N ILE A 30 -5.30 -2.60 10.09
CA ILE A 30 -4.55 -1.45 10.57
C ILE A 30 -3.85 -0.74 9.42
N MET A 31 -3.71 0.58 9.50
CA MET A 31 -3.00 1.39 8.50
C MET A 31 -1.93 2.23 9.17
N PHE A 32 -0.76 2.28 8.56
CA PHE A 32 0.38 3.07 9.02
C PHE A 32 0.78 4.12 8.00
N GLU A 33 0.97 5.34 8.45
CA GLU A 33 1.64 6.39 7.68
C GLU A 33 3.13 6.32 8.00
N LEU A 34 3.90 5.60 7.18
CA LEU A 34 5.35 5.47 7.41
C LEU A 34 6.06 6.81 7.25
N THR A 35 5.56 7.66 6.35
CA THR A 35 5.99 9.04 6.18
C THR A 35 4.87 9.88 5.57
N ASN A 36 4.86 11.17 5.86
CA ASN A 36 4.00 12.15 5.18
C ASN A 36 4.77 12.97 4.13
N LEU A 37 5.97 12.53 3.76
CA LEU A 37 6.68 13.03 2.58
C LEU A 37 6.13 12.36 1.32
N CYS A 38 6.07 13.11 0.23
CA CYS A 38 5.71 12.59 -1.09
C CYS A 38 6.46 13.39 -2.16
N ASP A 39 6.96 12.71 -3.16
CA ASP A 39 7.64 13.30 -4.33
C ASP A 39 6.66 13.73 -5.43
N LEU A 40 5.35 13.48 -5.24
CA LEU A 40 4.25 13.90 -6.10
C LEU A 40 3.46 15.05 -5.47
N LYS A 41 2.75 15.82 -6.31
CA LYS A 41 1.86 16.93 -5.93
C LYS A 41 0.47 16.75 -6.53
N CYS A 42 -0.08 15.53 -6.43
CA CYS A 42 -1.35 15.19 -7.07
C CYS A 42 -2.45 16.19 -6.70
N GLN A 43 -3.20 16.67 -7.71
CA GLN A 43 -4.18 17.75 -7.56
C GLN A 43 -5.29 17.43 -6.55
N PHE A 44 -5.65 16.16 -6.40
CA PHE A 44 -6.69 15.70 -5.47
C PHE A 44 -6.14 15.31 -4.08
N CYS A 45 -4.80 15.40 -3.87
CA CYS A 45 -4.17 14.98 -2.62
C CYS A 45 -3.78 16.18 -1.75
N SER A 46 -4.14 16.15 -0.48
CA SER A 46 -3.81 17.20 0.47
C SER A 46 -2.38 17.15 1.02
N THR A 47 -1.61 16.10 0.71
CA THR A 47 -0.28 15.87 1.30
C THR A 47 0.69 17.02 1.06
N HIS A 48 0.70 17.60 -0.14
CA HIS A 48 1.61 18.68 -0.51
C HIS A 48 1.22 20.07 0.03
N ILE A 49 -0.07 20.27 0.39
CA ILE A 49 -0.57 21.51 1.01
C ILE A 49 -0.70 21.40 2.53
N SER A 50 -0.49 20.22 3.08
CA SER A 50 -0.60 19.95 4.51
C SER A 50 0.47 20.73 5.29
N LYS A 51 0.04 21.39 6.37
CA LYS A 51 0.92 22.10 7.32
C LYS A 51 1.51 21.20 8.41
N ARG A 52 1.20 19.90 8.38
CA ARG A 52 1.80 18.94 9.32
C ARG A 52 3.32 18.93 9.17
N LYS A 53 4.05 18.86 10.28
CA LYS A 53 5.50 18.65 10.24
C LYS A 53 5.81 17.39 9.45
N LYS A 54 6.70 17.50 8.48
CA LYS A 54 7.16 16.35 7.68
C LYS A 54 8.10 15.48 8.50
N GLY A 55 7.97 14.16 8.35
CA GLY A 55 8.78 13.22 9.13
C GLY A 55 8.55 11.77 8.73
N PHE A 56 9.22 10.92 9.46
CA PHE A 56 9.20 9.47 9.31
C PHE A 56 8.69 8.83 10.60
N MET A 57 8.04 7.69 10.47
CA MET A 57 7.61 6.88 11.61
C MET A 57 8.82 6.16 12.22
N GLU A 58 8.94 6.21 13.53
CA GLU A 58 9.96 5.46 14.24
C GLU A 58 9.64 3.95 14.21
N PHE A 59 10.65 3.14 13.86
CA PHE A 59 10.46 1.70 13.73
C PHE A 59 10.02 1.02 15.05
N ASP A 60 10.56 1.45 16.19
CA ASP A 60 10.20 0.89 17.50
C ASP A 60 8.73 1.18 17.86
N PHE A 61 8.19 2.33 17.44
CA PHE A 61 6.77 2.61 17.59
C PHE A 61 5.92 1.64 16.76
N PHE A 62 6.26 1.48 15.48
CA PHE A 62 5.58 0.55 14.58
C PHE A 62 5.59 -0.88 15.14
N LYS A 63 6.75 -1.33 15.59
CA LYS A 63 6.94 -2.66 16.17
C LYS A 63 5.95 -2.92 17.32
N ARG A 64 5.91 -2.00 18.31
CA ARG A 64 4.98 -2.13 19.44
C ARG A 64 3.52 -2.21 18.99
N VAL A 65 3.13 -1.37 18.02
CA VAL A 65 1.74 -1.36 17.53
C VAL A 65 1.40 -2.63 16.76
N ILE A 66 2.33 -3.19 15.97
CA ILE A 66 2.12 -4.48 15.29
C ILE A 66 1.98 -5.61 16.33
N ASP A 67 2.84 -5.66 17.34
CA ASP A 67 2.76 -6.68 18.40
C ASP A 67 1.40 -6.66 19.11
N GLU A 68 0.89 -5.47 19.43
CA GLU A 68 -0.45 -5.31 20.01
C GLU A 68 -1.56 -5.68 19.03
N ALA A 69 -1.44 -5.29 17.76
CA ALA A 69 -2.41 -5.60 16.71
C ALA A 69 -2.57 -7.11 16.50
N MET A 70 -1.46 -7.86 16.55
CA MET A 70 -1.49 -9.32 16.46
C MET A 70 -2.22 -9.97 17.63
N ASN A 71 -2.03 -9.46 18.85
CA ASN A 71 -2.78 -9.93 20.02
C ASN A 71 -4.29 -9.64 19.92
N LEU A 72 -4.69 -8.63 19.16
CA LEU A 72 -6.08 -8.28 18.90
C LEU A 72 -6.72 -9.05 17.72
N GLY A 73 -5.93 -9.83 16.98
CA GLY A 73 -6.41 -10.59 15.83
C GLY A 73 -6.64 -9.71 14.57
N ILE A 74 -5.80 -8.69 14.37
CA ILE A 74 -5.75 -7.93 13.12
C ILE A 74 -5.23 -8.84 12.01
N GLU A 75 -5.85 -8.77 10.84
CA GLU A 75 -5.59 -9.67 9.70
C GLU A 75 -4.89 -8.95 8.53
N GLU A 76 -5.03 -7.62 8.43
CA GLU A 76 -4.48 -6.82 7.34
C GLU A 76 -3.67 -5.63 7.84
N CYS A 77 -2.53 -5.38 7.18
CA CYS A 77 -1.67 -4.22 7.43
C CYS A 77 -1.45 -3.43 6.14
N ALA A 78 -1.91 -2.19 6.10
CA ALA A 78 -1.62 -1.26 5.02
C ALA A 78 -0.47 -0.33 5.44
N LEU A 79 0.64 -0.38 4.72
CA LEU A 79 1.81 0.47 4.98
C LEU A 79 1.76 1.76 4.15
N PHE A 80 0.61 2.38 4.08
CA PHE A 80 0.40 3.68 3.42
C PHE A 80 -0.86 4.36 3.96
N THR A 81 -0.86 5.69 3.96
CA THR A 81 -2.04 6.55 4.11
C THR A 81 -1.88 7.79 3.24
N THR A 82 -1.17 8.80 3.73
CA THR A 82 -0.67 9.94 2.95
C THR A 82 0.84 9.79 2.75
N GLY A 83 1.42 10.60 1.84
CA GLY A 83 2.85 10.45 1.53
C GLY A 83 3.16 9.28 0.58
N GLU A 84 4.45 9.09 0.34
CA GLU A 84 4.99 7.98 -0.44
C GLU A 84 5.86 7.11 0.47
N SER A 85 5.36 5.93 0.79
CA SER A 85 5.98 5.06 1.79
C SER A 85 7.39 4.61 1.43
N PHE A 86 7.69 4.46 0.13
CA PHE A 86 9.04 4.11 -0.34
C PHE A 86 10.06 5.25 -0.23
N LEU A 87 9.66 6.45 0.21
CA LEU A 87 10.59 7.50 0.63
C LEU A 87 11.09 7.29 2.07
N HIS A 88 10.52 6.37 2.83
CA HIS A 88 11.03 6.04 4.15
C HIS A 88 12.36 5.29 4.01
N PRO A 89 13.48 5.77 4.59
CA PRO A 89 14.80 5.18 4.37
C PRO A 89 14.92 3.73 4.85
N GLU A 90 14.06 3.32 5.76
CA GLU A 90 14.06 1.98 6.34
C GLU A 90 12.80 1.18 5.97
N VAL A 91 12.09 1.54 4.88
CA VAL A 91 10.80 0.91 4.51
C VAL A 91 10.86 -0.62 4.52
N MET A 92 11.96 -1.22 4.08
CA MET A 92 12.12 -2.66 4.08
C MET A 92 12.08 -3.28 5.48
N LYS A 93 12.58 -2.60 6.52
CA LYS A 93 12.47 -3.08 7.90
C LYS A 93 11.01 -3.23 8.35
N PHE A 94 10.14 -2.30 7.94
CA PHE A 94 8.70 -2.34 8.25
C PHE A 94 8.01 -3.50 7.53
N ILE A 95 8.35 -3.70 6.25
CA ILE A 95 7.85 -4.81 5.45
C ILE A 95 8.30 -6.14 6.07
N ASP A 96 9.60 -6.29 6.31
CA ASP A 96 10.18 -7.53 6.83
C ASP A 96 9.63 -7.87 8.22
N TYR A 97 9.45 -6.86 9.09
CA TYR A 97 8.89 -7.10 10.41
C TYR A 97 7.43 -7.56 10.34
N SER A 98 6.59 -6.89 9.55
CA SER A 98 5.19 -7.28 9.40
C SER A 98 5.02 -8.65 8.74
N SER A 99 5.99 -9.05 7.91
CA SER A 99 5.98 -10.36 7.23
C SER A 99 6.30 -11.56 8.12
N GLN A 100 6.78 -11.31 9.35
CA GLN A 100 7.02 -12.38 10.33
C GLN A 100 5.72 -12.93 10.92
N PHE A 101 4.61 -12.25 10.70
CA PHE A 101 3.30 -12.62 11.20
C PHE A 101 2.39 -13.10 10.06
N ASP A 102 1.33 -13.83 10.39
CA ASP A 102 0.26 -14.17 9.45
C ASP A 102 -0.63 -12.95 9.20
N LEU A 103 -0.05 -11.96 8.50
CA LEU A 103 -0.63 -10.64 8.28
C LEU A 103 -0.59 -10.31 6.78
N TYR A 104 -1.76 -10.00 6.20
CA TYR A 104 -1.80 -9.55 4.81
C TYR A 104 -1.26 -8.12 4.71
N THR A 105 0.06 -8.01 4.54
CA THR A 105 0.74 -6.71 4.43
C THR A 105 0.76 -6.23 2.99
N TYR A 106 0.36 -4.98 2.76
CA TYR A 106 0.37 -4.39 1.43
C TYR A 106 0.70 -2.89 1.45
N ILE A 107 1.12 -2.38 0.28
CA ILE A 107 1.55 -0.99 0.09
C ILE A 107 0.91 -0.40 -1.16
N SER A 108 0.68 0.91 -1.17
CA SER A 108 0.29 1.65 -2.37
C SER A 108 1.32 2.72 -2.66
N THR A 109 1.69 2.88 -3.93
CA THR A 109 2.77 3.76 -4.37
C THR A 109 2.44 4.51 -5.66
N GLY A 110 3.04 5.67 -5.83
CA GLY A 110 3.11 6.34 -7.13
C GLY A 110 4.14 5.72 -8.09
N GLY A 111 5.02 4.85 -7.57
CA GLY A 111 5.99 4.07 -8.34
C GLY A 111 7.24 4.82 -8.79
N ARG A 112 7.32 6.14 -8.56
CA ARG A 112 8.42 6.97 -9.08
C ARG A 112 9.77 6.71 -8.39
N CYS A 113 9.74 6.41 -7.10
CA CYS A 113 10.95 6.20 -6.29
C CYS A 113 11.43 4.73 -6.26
N LEU A 114 10.82 3.84 -7.05
CA LEU A 114 11.21 2.44 -7.11
C LEU A 114 12.40 2.26 -8.06
N SER A 115 13.58 1.98 -7.51
CA SER A 115 14.73 1.48 -8.28
C SER A 115 14.61 -0.03 -8.53
N GLU A 116 15.32 -0.57 -9.52
CA GLU A 116 15.37 -2.01 -9.78
C GLU A 116 15.84 -2.78 -8.55
N GLU A 117 16.87 -2.29 -7.87
CA GLU A 117 17.37 -2.89 -6.61
C GLU A 117 16.31 -2.95 -5.52
N LEU A 118 15.54 -1.88 -5.33
CA LEU A 118 14.46 -1.86 -4.34
C LEU A 118 13.32 -2.80 -4.76
N MET A 119 13.01 -2.87 -6.05
CA MET A 119 12.01 -3.81 -6.57
C MET A 119 12.41 -5.27 -6.34
N ASP A 120 13.68 -5.62 -6.52
CA ASP A 120 14.19 -6.97 -6.25
C ASP A 120 14.14 -7.31 -4.76
N GLN A 121 14.42 -6.34 -3.87
CA GLN A 121 14.24 -6.49 -2.44
C GLN A 121 12.76 -6.72 -2.08
N ILE A 122 11.84 -5.95 -2.67
CA ILE A 122 10.38 -6.12 -2.48
C ILE A 122 9.94 -7.52 -2.93
N LEU A 123 10.41 -8.00 -4.08
CA LEU A 123 10.08 -9.33 -4.61
C LEU A 123 10.59 -10.47 -3.72
N SER A 124 11.70 -10.24 -3.02
CA SER A 124 12.31 -11.21 -2.09
C SER A 124 11.73 -11.09 -0.68
N SER A 125 10.94 -10.06 -0.40
CA SER A 125 10.31 -9.81 0.91
C SER A 125 9.03 -10.63 1.09
N GLY A 126 8.46 -10.54 2.28
CA GLY A 126 7.14 -11.13 2.55
C GLY A 126 5.95 -10.22 2.24
N LEU A 127 6.15 -9.11 1.52
CA LEU A 127 5.04 -8.23 1.10
C LEU A 127 4.03 -9.00 0.25
N LYS A 128 2.74 -8.92 0.59
CA LYS A 128 1.69 -9.67 -0.09
C LYS A 128 1.14 -8.96 -1.33
N SER A 129 1.10 -7.62 -1.31
CA SER A 129 0.62 -6.87 -2.47
C SER A 129 1.25 -5.48 -2.57
N ILE A 130 1.54 -5.07 -3.80
CA ILE A 130 1.87 -3.69 -4.17
C ILE A 130 0.83 -3.15 -5.13
N LYS A 131 0.33 -1.93 -4.88
CA LYS A 131 -0.66 -1.26 -5.73
C LYS A 131 -0.07 0.01 -6.32
N PHE A 132 -0.28 0.24 -7.60
CA PHE A 132 0.18 1.44 -8.29
C PHE A 132 -0.97 2.42 -8.50
N SER A 133 -0.76 3.68 -8.09
CA SER A 133 -1.70 4.79 -8.29
C SER A 133 -1.45 5.44 -9.65
N ILE A 134 -2.15 4.98 -10.70
CA ILE A 134 -1.91 5.44 -12.09
C ILE A 134 -2.69 6.73 -12.36
N ASP A 135 -3.98 6.76 -12.11
CA ASP A 135 -4.92 7.92 -12.15
C ASP A 135 -5.12 8.57 -13.54
N ALA A 136 -4.45 8.12 -14.60
CA ALA A 136 -4.61 8.66 -15.96
C ALA A 136 -4.25 7.61 -17.03
N GLY A 137 -4.86 7.75 -18.21
CA GLY A 137 -4.62 6.87 -19.36
C GLY A 137 -3.68 7.42 -20.42
N ASN A 138 -3.16 8.65 -20.27
CA ASN A 138 -2.21 9.27 -21.18
C ASN A 138 -1.25 10.21 -20.44
N GLU A 139 -0.11 10.49 -21.08
CA GLU A 139 1.00 11.25 -20.51
C GLU A 139 0.64 12.67 -20.07
N GLU A 140 -0.14 13.38 -20.88
CA GLU A 140 -0.52 14.76 -20.61
C GLU A 140 -1.39 14.84 -19.35
N THR A 141 -2.45 14.04 -19.31
CA THR A 141 -3.36 13.97 -18.16
C THR A 141 -2.63 13.48 -16.92
N TYR A 142 -1.69 12.53 -17.07
CA TYR A 142 -0.90 12.02 -15.97
C TYR A 142 -0.06 13.10 -15.30
N LYS A 143 0.66 13.91 -16.08
CA LYS A 143 1.45 15.05 -15.57
C LYS A 143 0.57 16.08 -14.85
N ILE A 144 -0.57 16.42 -15.46
CA ILE A 144 -1.53 17.35 -14.86
C ILE A 144 -2.02 16.84 -13.51
N ILE A 145 -2.49 15.59 -13.44
CA ILE A 145 -3.05 15.01 -12.23
C ILE A 145 -1.99 14.85 -11.14
N LYS A 146 -0.78 14.38 -11.50
CA LYS A 146 0.32 14.19 -10.54
C LYS A 146 0.96 15.51 -10.09
N GLY A 147 0.69 16.63 -10.78
CA GLY A 147 1.10 17.98 -10.40
C GLY A 147 2.61 18.21 -10.44
N CYS A 148 3.34 17.42 -11.21
CA CYS A 148 4.78 17.54 -11.39
C CYS A 148 5.22 16.88 -12.71
N ASP A 149 6.47 17.12 -13.12
CA ASP A 149 7.02 16.48 -14.31
C ASP A 149 7.35 15.02 -14.02
N VAL A 150 6.44 14.16 -14.41
CA VAL A 150 6.51 12.69 -14.28
C VAL A 150 6.17 12.06 -15.62
N SER A 151 6.65 10.83 -15.84
CA SER A 151 6.36 10.06 -17.04
C SER A 151 5.50 8.83 -16.72
N LEU A 152 4.38 8.72 -17.43
CA LEU A 152 3.52 7.53 -17.40
C LEU A 152 4.25 6.34 -18.03
N ASP A 153 5.05 6.57 -19.07
CA ASP A 153 5.85 5.52 -19.69
C ASP A 153 6.90 4.97 -18.72
N ASN A 154 7.56 5.81 -17.93
CA ASN A 154 8.47 5.33 -16.88
C ASN A 154 7.75 4.49 -15.84
N LEU A 155 6.54 4.87 -15.43
CA LEU A 155 5.73 4.06 -14.54
C LEU A 155 5.37 2.70 -15.16
N HIS A 156 5.01 2.69 -16.45
CA HIS A 156 4.75 1.45 -17.17
C HIS A 156 6.01 0.55 -17.25
N HIS A 157 7.19 1.14 -17.45
CA HIS A 157 8.45 0.39 -17.41
C HIS A 157 8.70 -0.22 -16.03
N THR A 158 8.50 0.54 -14.95
CA THR A 158 8.60 0.06 -13.57
C THR A 158 7.68 -1.13 -13.31
N ILE A 159 6.41 -1.03 -13.71
CA ILE A 159 5.43 -2.11 -13.52
C ILE A 159 5.80 -3.34 -14.35
N LYS A 160 6.24 -3.16 -15.60
CA LYS A 160 6.68 -4.26 -16.47
C LYS A 160 7.90 -4.97 -15.91
N TYR A 161 8.88 -4.21 -15.40
CA TYR A 161 10.05 -4.78 -14.76
C TYR A 161 9.64 -5.64 -13.57
N LEU A 162 8.86 -5.08 -12.65
CA LEU A 162 8.40 -5.78 -11.46
C LEU A 162 7.62 -7.06 -11.80
N TYR A 163 6.74 -6.99 -12.81
CA TYR A 163 5.96 -8.15 -13.26
C TYR A 163 6.85 -9.24 -13.85
N LYS A 164 7.84 -8.87 -14.67
CA LYS A 164 8.80 -9.81 -15.27
C LYS A 164 9.65 -10.47 -14.19
N SER A 165 10.30 -9.69 -13.35
CA SER A 165 11.17 -10.17 -12.27
C SER A 165 10.40 -11.03 -11.25
N ARG A 166 9.14 -10.69 -10.93
CA ARG A 166 8.26 -11.52 -10.11
C ARG A 166 8.13 -12.94 -10.65
N ASN A 167 7.92 -13.07 -11.97
CA ASN A 167 7.76 -14.39 -12.61
C ASN A 167 9.09 -15.17 -12.63
N GLU A 168 10.20 -14.49 -12.89
CA GLU A 168 11.54 -15.08 -12.91
C GLU A 168 11.95 -15.57 -11.50
N MET A 169 11.70 -14.77 -10.49
CA MET A 169 12.00 -15.07 -9.08
C MET A 169 10.94 -15.97 -8.41
N LYS A 170 9.82 -16.25 -9.09
CA LYS A 170 8.67 -17.00 -8.56
C LYS A 170 8.14 -16.40 -7.25
N SER A 171 8.11 -15.07 -7.16
CA SER A 171 7.59 -14.36 -6.01
C SER A 171 6.06 -14.42 -5.98
N ASP A 172 5.48 -14.56 -4.78
CA ASP A 172 4.03 -14.56 -4.55
C ASP A 172 3.43 -13.14 -4.45
N LEU A 173 4.22 -12.10 -4.70
CA LEU A 173 3.77 -10.71 -4.66
C LEU A 173 2.63 -10.47 -5.64
N ASN A 174 1.50 -9.97 -5.16
CA ASN A 174 0.40 -9.50 -5.99
C ASN A 174 0.65 -8.05 -6.44
N ILE A 175 0.61 -7.81 -7.75
CA ILE A 175 0.89 -6.50 -8.36
C ILE A 175 -0.39 -5.94 -8.99
#